data_10ae3d437949f5b83e1cd769aa5ecd21
#
_entry.id   10ae3d437949f5b83e1cd769aa5ecd21
#
_cell.length_a   1.000
_cell.length_b   1.000
_cell.length_c   1.000
_cell.angle_alpha   90.00
_cell.angle_beta   90.00
_cell.angle_gamma   90.00
#
_symmetry.space_group_name_H-M   'P 1'
#
loop_
_entity.id
_entity.type
_entity.pdbx_description
1 polymer ?
#
loop_
_entity_poly.entity_id
_entity_poly.type
_entity_poly.pdbx_seq_one_letter_code
_entity_poly.pdbx_strand_id
1 'polypeptide(L)' 'MNRIDRLFGILTLLQSKKFVPAEKIADKFKISVRTVYRDIKALGE' A
#
# COMPACT_ATOMS: atom_id res chain seq x y z
N MET A 1 1.03 -11.62 -6.37
CA MET A 1 -0.13 -10.72 -6.23
C MET A 1 -0.11 -9.72 -7.36
N ASN A 2 -1.20 -9.51 -8.04
CA ASN A 2 -1.22 -8.55 -9.14
C ASN A 2 -1.45 -7.12 -8.61
N ARG A 3 -1.30 -6.14 -9.50
CA ARG A 3 -1.38 -4.74 -9.11
C ARG A 3 -2.74 -4.36 -8.51
N ILE A 4 -3.81 -4.88 -9.09
CA ILE A 4 -5.17 -4.57 -8.62
C ILE A 4 -5.36 -5.09 -7.19
N ASP A 5 -4.99 -6.34 -6.95
CA ASP A 5 -5.09 -6.92 -5.61
C ASP A 5 -4.26 -6.14 -4.61
N ARG A 6 -3.06 -5.71 -5.01
CA ARG A 6 -2.19 -4.93 -4.15
C ARG A 6 -2.80 -3.58 -3.81
N LEU A 7 -3.35 -2.89 -4.81
CA LEU A 7 -3.97 -1.59 -4.58
C LEU A 7 -5.15 -1.70 -3.62
N PHE A 8 -6.00 -2.72 -3.78
CA PHE A 8 -7.11 -2.92 -2.84
C PHE A 8 -6.60 -3.22 -1.43
N GLY A 9 -5.54 -4.01 -1.32
CA GLY A 9 -4.95 -4.31 -0.01
C GLY A 9 -4.41 -3.06 0.67
N ILE A 10 -3.69 -2.22 -0.08
CA ILE A 10 -3.15 -0.98 0.45
C ILE A 10 -4.28 -0.02 0.83
N LEU A 11 -5.30 0.09 -0.01
CA LEU A 11 -6.45 0.94 0.29
C LEU A 11 -7.12 0.51 1.60
N THR A 12 -7.30 -0.79 1.79
CA THR A 12 -7.88 -1.31 3.03
C THR A 12 -7.06 -0.91 4.24
N LEU A 13 -5.73 -0.99 4.14
CA LEU A 13 -4.85 -0.57 5.23
C LEU A 13 -4.96 0.92 5.50
N LEU A 14 -5.04 1.73 4.45
CA LEU A 14 -5.17 3.19 4.61
C LEU A 14 -6.49 3.60 5.24
N GLN A 15 -7.54 2.81 5.01
CA GLN A 15 -8.85 3.08 5.60
C GLN A 15 -8.96 2.62 7.04
N SER A 16 -8.03 1.80 7.50
CA SER A 16 -8.00 1.42 8.91
C SER A 16 -7.56 2.63 9.73
N LYS A 17 -8.00 2.69 10.99
CA LYS A 17 -7.62 3.80 11.85
C LYS A 17 -6.27 3.59 12.53
N LYS A 18 -5.54 2.55 12.14
CA LYS A 18 -4.24 2.25 12.71
C LYS A 18 -3.15 2.87 11.85
N PHE A 19 -2.12 3.38 12.51
CA PHE A 19 -0.94 3.85 11.81
C PHE A 19 -0.14 2.66 11.31
N VAL A 20 0.12 2.63 9.99
CA VAL A 20 0.93 1.57 9.38
C VAL A 20 2.07 2.22 8.61
N PRO A 21 3.31 2.04 9.05
CA PRO A 21 4.47 2.61 8.33
C PRO A 21 4.60 2.01 6.93
N ALA A 22 5.14 2.82 6.00
CA ALA A 22 5.32 2.39 4.62
C ALA A 22 6.20 1.13 4.53
N GLU A 23 7.20 1.00 5.41
CA GLU A 23 8.06 -0.18 5.41
C GLU A 23 7.30 -1.46 5.72
N LYS A 24 6.33 -1.39 6.60
CA LYS A 24 5.50 -2.56 6.91
C LYS A 24 4.58 -2.92 5.74
N ILE A 25 4.07 -1.92 5.06
CA ILE A 25 3.27 -2.16 3.86
C ILE A 25 4.13 -2.80 2.78
N ALA A 26 5.34 -2.29 2.58
CA ALA A 26 6.27 -2.84 1.60
C ALA A 26 6.57 -4.30 1.91
N ASP A 27 6.84 -4.63 3.17
CA ASP A 27 7.11 -5.99 3.61
C ASP A 27 5.91 -6.92 3.36
N LYS A 28 4.73 -6.44 3.71
CA LYS A 28 3.51 -7.24 3.59
C LYS A 28 3.24 -7.62 2.14
N PHE A 29 3.47 -6.70 1.21
CA PHE A 29 3.18 -6.92 -0.20
C PHE A 29 4.42 -7.26 -1.02
N LYS A 30 5.59 -7.37 -0.37
CA LYS A 30 6.87 -7.72 -1.01
C LYS A 30 7.21 -6.79 -2.16
N ILE A 31 7.07 -5.50 -1.90
CA ILE A 31 7.40 -4.44 -2.83
C ILE A 31 8.33 -3.44 -2.13
N SER A 32 8.90 -2.52 -2.90
CA SER A 32 9.75 -1.49 -2.34
C SER A 32 8.90 -0.39 -1.69
N VAL A 33 9.50 0.35 -0.76
CA VAL A 33 8.85 1.51 -0.15
C VAL A 33 8.48 2.53 -1.23
N ARG A 34 9.33 2.68 -2.24
CA ARG A 34 9.05 3.57 -3.36
C ARG A 34 7.76 3.18 -4.07
N THR A 35 7.56 1.88 -4.29
CA THR A 35 6.35 1.39 -4.91
C THR A 35 5.12 1.64 -4.03
N VAL A 36 5.28 1.52 -2.70
CA VAL A 36 4.20 1.83 -1.77
C VAL A 36 3.74 3.29 -1.96
N TYR A 37 4.68 4.23 -2.00
CA TYR A 37 4.32 5.64 -2.18
C TYR A 37 3.67 5.90 -3.53
N ARG A 38 4.14 5.24 -4.59
CA ARG A 38 3.53 5.37 -5.91
C ARG A 38 2.10 4.85 -5.92
N ASP A 39 1.86 3.72 -5.26
CA ASP A 39 0.53 3.13 -5.18
C ASP A 39 -0.42 4.02 -4.37
N ILE A 40 0.06 4.58 -3.25
CA ILE A 40 -0.74 5.48 -2.44
C ILE A 40 -1.14 6.71 -3.25
N LYS A 41 -0.21 7.26 -4.01
CA LYS A 41 -0.50 8.41 -4.87
C LYS A 41 -1.54 8.05 -5.93
N ALA A 42 -1.42 6.87 -6.53
CA ALA A 42 -2.38 6.43 -7.54
C ALA A 42 -3.78 6.30 -6.95
N LEU A 43 -3.90 5.84 -5.71
CA LEU A 43 -5.18 5.69 -5.03
C LEU A 43 -5.81 7.04 -4.70
N GLY A 44 -4.99 8.07 -4.49
CA GLY A 44 -5.46 9.40 -4.12
C GLY A 44 -5.82 10.31 -5.28
N GLU A 45 -5.57 9.86 -6.50
CA GLU A 45 -5.86 10.69 -7.68
C GLU A 45 -7.29 10.62 -8.14
#